data_0df69d0b7e8454ec0a5fd060c5bbf4ca
#
_entry.id   0df69d0b7e8454ec0a5fd060c5bbf4ca
#
_cell.length_a   1.000
_cell.length_b   1.000
_cell.length_c   1.000
_cell.angle_alpha   90.00
_cell.angle_beta   90.00
_cell.angle_gamma   90.00
#
_symmetry.space_group_name_H-M   'P 1'
#
loop_
_entity.id
_entity.type
_entity.pdbx_description
1 polymer ?
#
loop_
_entity_poly.entity_id
_entity_poly.type
_entity_poly.pdbx_seq_one_letter_code
_entity_poly.pdbx_strand_id
1 'polypeptide(L)'
;MEEKLAKKLRHEQLRSKVVTAEEAASWIKDGMVLGMSGFTRAGDVKVVPLALVEKAKKESFRVDVYTGASLGPEVDQYLAEAGVIRKRGPFQADAGIRNKINSGDITFVDAHLSHNAELVRQGIIGPIDFAIIEAAAITEDGLLIPTTSVGNSPIFVQEADQVIIELNVAQLDALEGVHDIFVPAQQGKRDPIPLQNVSDRLGTIGIPLDLDKVKGIVVSDILDAPSTIVSADEETDTMANHLLNFLREEIKVGRLTTSLRPIQSGVGSVANAVLLGFKDSEFENLEVFSEVLQDAVFELMDAGKVNFASATSITLSEQVGNRVYGNFEKYADKLVLRPQEISNQPEIIRRLGLISVNTALEVDIYGNVNSTHVSGTKMMNGIGGSGDFARNARLGIFVTKSYAKGGNISSIVPMVSHVDHTEHDVDVIVTEQGVADLRGLAPKERVGLIIDHCAHPDYREQLWQYFNDANEATGGHHTPHDLEKALSWHVHYSKSGTMKDPALSK
;
A
#
# COMPACT_ATOMS: atom_id res chain seq x y z
N MET A 1 33.58 7.36 6.01
CA MET A 1 32.91 7.23 4.72
C MET A 1 33.57 6.16 3.86
N GLU A 2 34.86 6.28 3.53
CA GLU A 2 35.58 5.31 2.67
C GLU A 2 35.51 3.86 3.17
N GLU A 3 35.71 3.61 4.47
CA GLU A 3 35.64 2.27 5.05
C GLU A 3 34.23 1.66 4.93
N LYS A 4 33.17 2.45 5.21
CA LYS A 4 31.78 2.02 5.02
C LYS A 4 31.48 1.71 3.56
N LEU A 5 31.98 2.56 2.63
CA LEU A 5 31.81 2.37 1.21
C LEU A 5 32.50 1.07 0.73
N ALA A 6 33.76 0.84 1.16
CA ALA A 6 34.50 -0.37 0.79
C ALA A 6 33.81 -1.66 1.25
N LYS A 7 33.16 -1.64 2.43
CA LYS A 7 32.40 -2.77 2.97
C LYS A 7 31.14 -3.06 2.16
N LYS A 8 30.50 -2.03 1.61
CA LYS A 8 29.20 -2.16 0.92
C LYS A 8 29.33 -2.25 -0.60
N LEU A 9 30.35 -1.62 -1.21
CA LEU A 9 30.67 -1.74 -2.64
C LEU A 9 31.78 -2.78 -2.82
N ARG A 10 31.40 -4.05 -2.89
CA ARG A 10 32.37 -5.16 -2.96
C ARG A 10 32.79 -5.52 -4.38
N HIS A 11 31.98 -5.19 -5.40
CA HIS A 11 32.28 -5.44 -6.80
C HIS A 11 33.37 -4.47 -7.32
N GLU A 12 34.52 -5.00 -7.73
CA GLU A 12 35.73 -4.22 -8.05
C GLU A 12 35.55 -3.26 -9.24
N GLN A 13 34.93 -3.74 -10.31
CA GLN A 13 34.75 -2.93 -11.54
C GLN A 13 33.81 -1.74 -11.31
N LEU A 14 32.87 -1.82 -10.36
CA LEU A 14 31.91 -0.78 -10.08
C LEU A 14 32.47 0.36 -9.24
N ARG A 15 33.64 0.18 -8.60
CA ARG A 15 34.27 1.25 -7.80
C ARG A 15 34.63 2.48 -8.63
N SER A 16 34.97 2.29 -9.91
CA SER A 16 35.26 3.40 -10.83
C SER A 16 34.03 4.18 -11.29
N LYS A 17 32.81 3.66 -11.02
CA LYS A 17 31.54 4.30 -11.40
C LYS A 17 30.96 5.18 -10.30
N VAL A 18 31.68 5.42 -9.21
CA VAL A 18 31.24 6.34 -8.15
C VAL A 18 31.29 7.77 -8.64
N VAL A 19 30.13 8.47 -8.53
CA VAL A 19 29.93 9.84 -9.02
C VAL A 19 29.21 10.68 -8.00
N THR A 20 29.11 11.99 -8.18
CA THR A 20 28.30 12.87 -7.34
C THR A 20 26.82 12.81 -7.74
N ALA A 21 25.93 13.21 -6.83
CA ALA A 21 24.51 13.30 -7.12
C ALA A 21 24.20 14.32 -8.23
N GLU A 22 24.97 15.42 -8.28
CA GLU A 22 24.84 16.46 -9.31
C GLU A 22 25.24 15.93 -10.69
N GLU A 23 26.27 15.11 -10.75
CA GLU A 23 26.68 14.47 -12.01
C GLU A 23 25.59 13.51 -12.47
N ALA A 24 25.07 12.64 -11.59
CA ALA A 24 23.97 11.73 -11.88
C ALA A 24 22.71 12.50 -12.34
N ALA A 25 22.34 13.57 -11.64
CA ALA A 25 21.21 14.42 -12.02
C ALA A 25 21.40 15.11 -13.39
N SER A 26 22.65 15.38 -13.79
CA SER A 26 22.95 16.00 -15.10
C SER A 26 22.57 15.12 -16.30
N TRP A 27 22.50 13.81 -16.13
CA TRP A 27 22.11 12.84 -17.17
C TRP A 27 20.60 12.81 -17.42
N ILE A 28 19.79 13.18 -16.44
CA ILE A 28 18.33 13.19 -16.56
C ILE A 28 17.89 14.39 -17.40
N LYS A 29 17.08 14.16 -18.43
CA LYS A 29 16.63 15.18 -19.38
C LYS A 29 15.10 15.29 -19.37
N ASP A 30 14.62 16.38 -19.98
CA ASP A 30 13.19 16.59 -20.19
C ASP A 30 12.54 15.43 -20.97
N GLY A 31 11.36 15.02 -20.52
CA GLY A 31 10.57 13.95 -21.12
C GLY A 31 10.95 12.53 -20.74
N MET A 32 12.06 12.31 -20.02
CA MET A 32 12.49 10.97 -19.61
C MET A 32 11.50 10.30 -18.65
N VAL A 33 11.52 8.96 -18.67
CA VAL A 33 10.76 8.08 -17.76
C VAL A 33 11.73 7.47 -16.77
N LEU A 34 11.45 7.69 -15.48
CA LEU A 34 12.28 7.24 -14.37
C LEU A 34 11.57 6.16 -13.55
N GLY A 35 12.23 5.02 -13.35
CA GLY A 35 11.85 4.04 -12.34
C GLY A 35 12.65 4.28 -11.06
N MET A 36 12.00 4.64 -9.96
CA MET A 36 12.66 4.92 -8.69
C MET A 36 12.33 3.88 -7.65
N SER A 37 13.34 3.41 -6.88
CA SER A 37 13.10 2.49 -5.75
C SER A 37 12.31 3.16 -4.65
N GLY A 38 11.66 2.32 -3.84
CA GLY A 38 10.95 2.68 -2.63
C GLY A 38 9.51 2.18 -2.62
N PHE A 39 9.02 1.91 -1.42
CA PHE A 39 7.66 1.50 -1.15
C PHE A 39 7.22 2.00 0.23
N THR A 40 6.21 2.88 0.29
CA THR A 40 5.68 3.48 1.53
C THR A 40 6.74 4.11 2.43
N ARG A 41 7.59 4.98 1.86
CA ARG A 41 8.69 5.69 2.53
C ARG A 41 9.82 4.79 3.03
N ALA A 42 9.94 3.59 2.53
CA ALA A 42 11.01 2.66 2.83
C ALA A 42 11.81 2.36 1.56
N GLY A 43 13.13 2.36 1.67
CA GLY A 43 14.04 2.03 0.57
C GLY A 43 13.97 2.99 -0.62
N ASP A 44 13.55 4.21 -0.38
CA ASP A 44 13.43 5.23 -1.42
C ASP A 44 14.75 5.98 -1.65
N VAL A 45 14.96 6.39 -2.90
CA VAL A 45 16.10 7.22 -3.29
C VAL A 45 15.97 8.61 -2.67
N LYS A 46 17.09 9.21 -2.26
CA LYS A 46 17.12 10.44 -1.47
C LYS A 46 17.99 11.55 -2.09
N VAL A 47 19.26 11.25 -2.35
CA VAL A 47 20.21 12.30 -2.75
C VAL A 47 20.12 12.66 -4.24
N VAL A 48 19.80 11.71 -5.12
CA VAL A 48 19.58 12.01 -6.55
C VAL A 48 18.34 12.87 -6.76
N PRO A 49 17.17 12.59 -6.14
CA PRO A 49 16.02 13.49 -6.20
C PRO A 49 16.33 14.90 -5.70
N LEU A 50 17.06 15.07 -4.61
CA LEU A 50 17.47 16.39 -4.12
C LEU A 50 18.37 17.13 -5.12
N ALA A 51 19.27 16.42 -5.80
CA ALA A 51 20.09 17.03 -6.87
C ALA A 51 19.25 17.42 -8.09
N LEU A 52 18.17 16.68 -8.40
CA LEU A 52 17.20 17.07 -9.44
C LEU A 52 16.40 18.32 -9.05
N VAL A 53 16.06 18.49 -7.76
CA VAL A 53 15.46 19.73 -7.27
C VAL A 53 16.39 20.93 -7.46
N GLU A 54 17.69 20.79 -7.12
CA GLU A 54 18.70 21.85 -7.33
C GLU A 54 18.92 22.15 -8.81
N LYS A 55 18.86 21.13 -9.67
CA LYS A 55 18.93 21.30 -11.12
C LYS A 55 17.72 22.09 -11.64
N ALA A 56 16.51 21.81 -11.15
CA ALA A 56 15.28 22.49 -11.56
C ALA A 56 15.27 23.99 -11.25
N LYS A 57 16.08 24.47 -10.29
CA LYS A 57 16.26 25.89 -10.05
C LYS A 57 17.02 26.61 -11.17
N LYS A 58 17.76 25.85 -12.00
CA LYS A 58 18.63 26.38 -13.06
C LYS A 58 18.09 26.18 -14.46
N GLU A 59 17.36 25.10 -14.66
CA GLU A 59 16.77 24.73 -15.96
C GLU A 59 15.42 24.06 -15.80
N SER A 60 14.49 24.32 -16.71
CA SER A 60 13.18 23.68 -16.70
C SER A 60 13.24 22.33 -17.40
N PHE A 61 12.76 21.29 -16.73
CA PHE A 61 12.56 19.97 -17.29
C PHE A 61 11.46 19.23 -16.50
N ARG A 62 10.79 18.28 -17.13
CA ARG A 62 9.79 17.43 -16.50
C ARG A 62 9.96 15.98 -16.92
N VAL A 63 9.74 15.07 -15.95
CA VAL A 63 9.91 13.63 -16.13
C VAL A 63 8.66 12.86 -15.68
N ASP A 64 8.52 11.64 -16.17
CA ASP A 64 7.54 10.70 -15.65
C ASP A 64 8.22 9.85 -14.59
N VAL A 65 7.58 9.68 -13.42
CA VAL A 65 8.13 8.96 -12.28
C VAL A 65 7.23 7.78 -11.91
N TYR A 66 7.80 6.59 -11.98
CA TYR A 66 7.17 5.34 -11.52
C TYR A 66 7.96 4.74 -10.36
N THR A 67 7.24 4.21 -9.36
CA THR A 67 7.84 3.69 -8.13
C THR A 67 7.15 2.40 -7.70
N GLY A 68 7.46 1.88 -6.51
CA GLY A 68 6.66 0.82 -5.89
C GLY A 68 5.32 1.36 -5.39
N ALA A 69 5.38 2.37 -4.50
CA ALA A 69 4.23 3.07 -3.95
C ALA A 69 4.61 4.52 -3.62
N SER A 70 4.01 5.16 -2.59
CA SER A 70 4.42 6.51 -2.14
C SER A 70 5.83 6.49 -1.58
N LEU A 71 6.57 7.56 -1.81
CA LEU A 71 7.94 7.74 -1.36
C LEU A 71 8.07 8.79 -0.25
N GLY A 72 9.29 8.99 0.22
CA GLY A 72 9.65 10.03 1.17
C GLY A 72 9.53 11.45 0.59
N PRO A 73 9.79 12.47 1.42
CA PRO A 73 9.59 13.85 1.04
C PRO A 73 10.49 14.29 -0.13
N GLU A 74 11.62 13.63 -0.34
CA GLU A 74 12.58 13.96 -1.40
C GLU A 74 11.94 13.84 -2.79
N VAL A 75 11.06 12.86 -3.00
CA VAL A 75 10.37 12.62 -4.26
C VAL A 75 8.95 13.18 -4.23
N ASP A 76 8.09 12.68 -3.34
CA ASP A 76 6.65 12.96 -3.38
C ASP A 76 6.30 14.37 -2.89
N GLN A 77 7.21 15.06 -2.17
CA GLN A 77 7.04 16.45 -1.80
C GLN A 77 7.98 17.36 -2.60
N TYR A 78 9.30 17.30 -2.39
CA TYR A 78 10.22 18.33 -2.91
C TYR A 78 10.35 18.29 -4.42
N LEU A 79 10.44 17.10 -5.03
CA LEU A 79 10.53 16.99 -6.48
C LEU A 79 9.21 17.40 -7.16
N ALA A 80 8.06 17.10 -6.52
CA ALA A 80 6.74 17.53 -6.98
C ALA A 80 6.56 19.06 -6.85
N GLU A 81 6.96 19.66 -5.72
CA GLU A 81 6.92 21.12 -5.50
C GLU A 81 7.84 21.87 -6.46
N ALA A 82 9.00 21.31 -6.80
CA ALA A 82 9.91 21.86 -7.79
C ALA A 82 9.39 21.80 -9.24
N GLY A 83 8.21 21.16 -9.48
CA GLY A 83 7.58 21.09 -10.79
C GLY A 83 8.24 20.10 -11.76
N VAL A 84 9.11 19.21 -11.27
CA VAL A 84 9.87 18.26 -12.09
C VAL A 84 9.00 17.08 -12.53
N ILE A 85 8.01 16.68 -11.72
CA ILE A 85 7.16 15.53 -12.05
C ILE A 85 6.06 15.95 -13.03
N ARG A 86 6.00 15.31 -14.19
CA ARG A 86 4.93 15.43 -15.18
C ARG A 86 3.82 14.40 -14.92
N LYS A 87 4.24 13.15 -14.73
CA LYS A 87 3.35 12.00 -14.51
C LYS A 87 3.86 11.16 -13.35
N ARG A 88 2.96 10.59 -12.54
CA ARG A 88 3.25 9.77 -11.38
C ARG A 88 2.42 8.48 -11.41
N GLY A 89 3.02 7.36 -11.07
CA GLY A 89 2.36 6.07 -10.89
C GLY A 89 3.19 5.12 -10.04
N PRO A 90 2.64 4.01 -9.58
CA PRO A 90 1.23 3.61 -9.63
C PRO A 90 0.41 4.06 -8.42
N PHE A 91 1.05 4.56 -7.36
CA PHE A 91 0.41 4.92 -6.09
C PHE A 91 1.09 6.13 -5.44
N GLN A 92 0.30 6.93 -4.76
CA GLN A 92 0.76 7.99 -3.87
C GLN A 92 -0.19 8.22 -2.69
N ALA A 93 0.32 8.74 -1.58
CA ALA A 93 -0.44 9.13 -0.39
C ALA A 93 0.08 10.43 0.26
N ASP A 94 1.15 11.02 -0.24
CA ASP A 94 1.73 12.25 0.30
C ASP A 94 0.87 13.49 -0.03
N ALA A 95 0.79 14.45 0.90
CA ALA A 95 -0.03 15.64 0.76
C ALA A 95 0.50 16.62 -0.30
N GLY A 96 1.82 16.71 -0.47
CA GLY A 96 2.46 17.61 -1.45
C GLY A 96 2.07 17.23 -2.86
N ILE A 97 2.38 16.00 -3.26
CA ILE A 97 2.06 15.50 -4.60
C ILE A 97 0.54 15.38 -4.83
N ARG A 98 -0.24 15.01 -3.80
CA ARG A 98 -1.71 14.97 -3.86
C ARG A 98 -2.32 16.30 -4.30
N ASN A 99 -1.82 17.40 -3.73
CA ASN A 99 -2.29 18.73 -4.09
C ASN A 99 -2.00 19.06 -5.56
N LYS A 100 -0.82 18.68 -6.04
CA LYS A 100 -0.42 18.85 -7.45
C LYS A 100 -1.24 17.99 -8.42
N ILE A 101 -1.61 16.79 -8.01
CA ILE A 101 -2.50 15.92 -8.80
C ILE A 101 -3.92 16.51 -8.85
N ASN A 102 -4.47 16.91 -7.70
CA ASN A 102 -5.81 17.49 -7.64
C ASN A 102 -5.92 18.88 -8.30
N SER A 103 -4.82 19.62 -8.46
CA SER A 103 -4.78 20.86 -9.25
C SER A 103 -4.64 20.62 -10.76
N GLY A 104 -4.32 19.39 -11.19
CA GLY A 104 -4.06 19.07 -12.60
C GLY A 104 -2.61 19.33 -13.05
N ASP A 105 -1.72 19.74 -12.16
CA ASP A 105 -0.31 19.98 -12.50
C ASP A 105 0.46 18.69 -12.78
N ILE A 106 0.08 17.58 -12.12
CA ILE A 106 0.67 16.25 -12.27
C ILE A 106 -0.43 15.28 -12.74
N THR A 107 -0.17 14.55 -13.82
CA THR A 107 -1.02 13.43 -14.24
C THR A 107 -0.73 12.23 -13.35
N PHE A 108 -1.77 11.62 -12.79
CA PHE A 108 -1.63 10.44 -11.94
C PHE A 108 -2.21 9.20 -12.62
N VAL A 109 -1.42 8.14 -12.68
CA VAL A 109 -1.84 6.82 -13.16
C VAL A 109 -2.01 5.92 -11.95
N ASP A 110 -3.25 5.79 -11.49
CA ASP A 110 -3.60 4.84 -10.44
C ASP A 110 -3.73 3.44 -11.01
N ALA A 111 -3.10 2.47 -10.39
CA ALA A 111 -3.12 1.08 -10.86
C ALA A 111 -3.00 0.10 -9.69
N HIS A 112 -3.60 -1.10 -9.87
CA HIS A 112 -3.29 -2.21 -8.98
C HIS A 112 -1.80 -2.47 -8.95
N LEU A 113 -1.25 -2.65 -7.76
CA LEU A 113 0.20 -2.81 -7.59
C LEU A 113 0.74 -4.07 -8.29
N SER A 114 -0.07 -5.13 -8.36
CA SER A 114 0.26 -6.35 -9.10
C SER A 114 0.46 -6.14 -10.61
N HIS A 115 -0.13 -5.09 -11.18
CA HIS A 115 -0.08 -4.83 -12.64
C HIS A 115 1.15 -4.02 -13.06
N ASN A 116 1.75 -3.26 -12.16
CA ASN A 116 2.77 -2.27 -12.54
C ASN A 116 3.98 -2.91 -13.23
N ALA A 117 4.54 -3.97 -12.67
CA ALA A 117 5.67 -4.67 -13.28
C ALA A 117 5.37 -5.20 -14.69
N GLU A 118 4.15 -5.66 -14.92
CA GLU A 118 3.72 -6.14 -16.24
C GLU A 118 3.56 -4.99 -17.23
N LEU A 119 3.05 -3.84 -16.81
CA LEU A 119 2.96 -2.62 -17.66
C LEU A 119 4.36 -2.13 -18.07
N VAL A 120 5.35 -2.23 -17.18
CA VAL A 120 6.77 -1.95 -17.52
C VAL A 120 7.26 -2.96 -18.55
N ARG A 121 7.12 -4.24 -18.29
CA ARG A 121 7.60 -5.36 -19.13
C ARG A 121 7.01 -5.35 -20.54
N GLN A 122 5.76 -4.89 -20.66
CA GLN A 122 5.08 -4.73 -21.95
C GLN A 122 5.39 -3.40 -22.66
N GLY A 123 6.15 -2.50 -22.03
CA GLY A 123 6.44 -1.18 -22.57
C GLY A 123 5.24 -0.22 -22.62
N ILE A 124 4.16 -0.51 -21.88
CA ILE A 124 2.92 0.30 -21.89
C ILE A 124 3.16 1.67 -21.25
N ILE A 125 3.96 1.74 -20.20
CA ILE A 125 4.33 3.03 -19.57
C ILE A 125 5.52 3.71 -20.25
N GLY A 126 5.97 3.18 -21.36
CA GLY A 126 7.14 3.65 -22.12
C GLY A 126 8.44 2.95 -21.69
N PRO A 127 9.54 3.12 -22.43
CA PRO A 127 10.83 2.66 -22.01
C PRO A 127 11.25 3.42 -20.74
N ILE A 128 11.88 2.71 -19.80
CA ILE A 128 12.48 3.32 -18.62
C ILE A 128 13.88 3.82 -19.02
N ASP A 129 14.06 5.12 -19.09
CA ASP A 129 15.38 5.71 -19.45
C ASP A 129 16.41 5.46 -18.33
N PHE A 130 15.98 5.67 -17.07
CA PHE A 130 16.81 5.41 -15.90
C PHE A 130 16.04 4.70 -14.81
N ALA A 131 16.63 3.62 -14.29
CA ALA A 131 16.30 3.10 -12.97
C ALA A 131 17.20 3.78 -11.93
N ILE A 132 16.64 4.42 -10.91
CA ILE A 132 17.37 5.03 -9.81
C ILE A 132 17.02 4.23 -8.56
N ILE A 133 17.97 3.43 -8.04
CA ILE A 133 17.67 2.37 -7.07
C ILE A 133 18.55 2.52 -5.83
N GLU A 134 17.94 2.64 -4.66
CA GLU A 134 18.65 2.59 -3.39
C GLU A 134 19.14 1.16 -3.12
N ALA A 135 20.36 1.02 -2.64
CA ALA A 135 20.98 -0.26 -2.30
C ALA A 135 21.63 -0.23 -0.91
N ALA A 136 21.51 -1.33 -0.18
CA ALA A 136 22.22 -1.56 1.09
C ALA A 136 23.67 -2.00 0.83
N ALA A 137 23.91 -2.75 -0.23
CA ALA A 137 25.22 -3.22 -0.65
C ALA A 137 25.21 -3.67 -2.12
N ILE A 138 26.38 -3.84 -2.71
CA ILE A 138 26.61 -4.54 -3.96
C ILE A 138 27.63 -5.64 -3.69
N THR A 139 27.22 -6.89 -3.94
CA THR A 139 28.08 -8.07 -3.69
C THR A 139 29.23 -8.19 -4.68
N GLU A 140 30.16 -9.08 -4.38
CA GLU A 140 31.28 -9.43 -5.26
C GLU A 140 30.79 -9.97 -6.62
N ASP A 141 29.67 -10.69 -6.61
CA ASP A 141 29.06 -11.32 -7.79
C ASP A 141 28.11 -10.37 -8.55
N GLY A 142 28.04 -9.10 -8.16
CA GLY A 142 27.22 -8.09 -8.84
C GLY A 142 25.72 -8.16 -8.50
N LEU A 143 25.34 -8.65 -7.33
CA LEU A 143 23.98 -8.53 -6.82
C LEU A 143 23.80 -7.20 -6.10
N LEU A 144 22.79 -6.43 -6.47
CA LEU A 144 22.35 -5.26 -5.73
C LEU A 144 21.43 -5.74 -4.58
N ILE A 145 21.87 -5.53 -3.35
CA ILE A 145 21.06 -5.84 -2.16
C ILE A 145 20.11 -4.67 -1.90
N PRO A 146 18.78 -4.86 -2.03
CA PRO A 146 17.81 -3.82 -1.69
C PRO A 146 17.93 -3.41 -0.22
N THR A 147 17.27 -2.31 0.15
CA THR A 147 17.25 -1.84 1.53
C THR A 147 15.99 -2.33 2.26
N THR A 148 15.25 -1.46 2.91
CA THR A 148 14.03 -1.77 3.67
C THR A 148 12.81 -2.03 2.79
N SER A 149 12.94 -1.90 1.47
CA SER A 149 11.92 -2.32 0.51
C SER A 149 12.52 -2.90 -0.76
N VAL A 150 11.72 -3.71 -1.47
CA VAL A 150 12.02 -4.21 -2.82
C VAL A 150 11.17 -3.48 -3.86
N GLY A 151 9.87 -3.38 -3.63
CA GLY A 151 8.95 -2.72 -4.56
C GLY A 151 9.06 -3.23 -6.01
N ASN A 152 9.12 -2.31 -6.94
CA ASN A 152 9.35 -2.56 -8.37
C ASN A 152 10.83 -2.48 -8.78
N SER A 153 11.77 -2.37 -7.85
CA SER A 153 13.19 -2.20 -8.15
C SER A 153 13.73 -3.28 -9.10
N PRO A 154 13.40 -4.58 -8.96
CA PRO A 154 13.91 -5.61 -9.86
C PRO A 154 13.49 -5.40 -11.32
N ILE A 155 12.22 -5.08 -11.57
CA ILE A 155 11.73 -4.87 -12.93
C ILE A 155 12.28 -3.57 -13.52
N PHE A 156 12.46 -2.51 -12.72
CA PHE A 156 13.08 -1.29 -13.20
C PHE A 156 14.53 -1.51 -13.61
N VAL A 157 15.32 -2.23 -12.80
CA VAL A 157 16.72 -2.59 -13.15
C VAL A 157 16.79 -3.43 -14.42
N GLN A 158 15.86 -4.38 -14.57
CA GLN A 158 15.82 -5.27 -15.72
C GLN A 158 15.49 -4.53 -17.03
N GLU A 159 14.48 -3.66 -17.00
CA GLU A 159 13.91 -3.06 -18.22
C GLU A 159 14.47 -1.66 -18.53
N ALA A 160 15.17 -1.00 -17.60
CA ALA A 160 15.76 0.31 -17.87
C ALA A 160 16.91 0.24 -18.86
N ASP A 161 17.07 1.33 -19.64
CA ASP A 161 18.23 1.52 -20.51
C ASP A 161 19.51 1.70 -19.70
N GLN A 162 19.43 2.46 -18.60
CA GLN A 162 20.56 2.73 -17.69
C GLN A 162 20.13 2.68 -16.22
N VAL A 163 21.07 2.40 -15.33
CA VAL A 163 20.85 2.28 -13.89
C VAL A 163 21.77 3.26 -13.14
N ILE A 164 21.19 4.04 -12.25
CA ILE A 164 21.89 4.80 -11.22
C ILE A 164 21.63 4.09 -9.89
N ILE A 165 22.69 3.74 -9.18
CA ILE A 165 22.57 3.10 -7.86
C ILE A 165 22.85 4.15 -6.80
N GLU A 166 21.91 4.35 -5.88
CA GLU A 166 22.10 5.15 -4.67
C GLU A 166 22.52 4.21 -3.53
N LEU A 167 23.84 4.04 -3.35
CA LEU A 167 24.39 3.16 -2.33
C LEU A 167 24.34 3.82 -0.97
N ASN A 168 23.43 3.36 -0.11
CA ASN A 168 23.20 3.96 1.20
C ASN A 168 24.05 3.27 2.27
N VAL A 169 25.09 3.96 2.73
CA VAL A 169 26.01 3.43 3.73
C VAL A 169 25.47 3.50 5.18
N ALA A 170 24.31 4.14 5.40
CA ALA A 170 23.61 4.13 6.68
C ALA A 170 22.79 2.84 6.90
N GLN A 171 22.42 2.13 5.83
CA GLN A 171 21.59 0.94 5.92
C GLN A 171 22.29 -0.22 6.64
N LEU A 172 21.48 -1.07 7.29
CA LEU A 172 21.97 -2.20 8.09
C LEU A 172 22.61 -3.28 7.20
N ASP A 173 23.73 -3.86 7.67
CA ASP A 173 24.31 -5.02 7.01
C ASP A 173 23.43 -6.26 7.12
N ALA A 174 22.65 -6.39 8.21
CA ALA A 174 21.71 -7.48 8.44
C ALA A 174 20.52 -7.53 7.44
N LEU A 175 20.38 -6.55 6.57
CA LEU A 175 19.43 -6.61 5.44
C LEU A 175 19.88 -7.59 4.35
N GLU A 176 21.19 -7.90 4.26
CA GLU A 176 21.68 -8.91 3.33
C GLU A 176 21.22 -10.30 3.78
N GLY A 177 20.43 -10.97 2.93
CA GLY A 177 19.84 -12.28 3.18
C GLY A 177 18.36 -12.29 3.54
N VAL A 178 17.75 -11.12 3.85
CA VAL A 178 16.29 -11.09 4.09
C VAL A 178 15.46 -11.00 2.82
N HIS A 179 16.07 -10.69 1.69
CA HIS A 179 15.39 -10.53 0.40
C HIS A 179 15.24 -11.88 -0.33
N ASP A 180 14.20 -11.96 -1.16
CA ASP A 180 13.93 -13.09 -2.07
C ASP A 180 13.48 -12.51 -3.42
N ILE A 181 14.45 -12.25 -4.29
CA ILE A 181 14.22 -11.60 -5.57
C ILE A 181 13.90 -12.65 -6.63
N PHE A 182 12.63 -12.82 -6.90
CA PHE A 182 12.10 -13.66 -7.97
C PHE A 182 11.31 -12.77 -8.95
N VAL A 183 11.74 -12.72 -10.20
CA VAL A 183 11.07 -11.97 -11.26
C VAL A 183 10.42 -12.97 -12.22
N PRO A 184 9.08 -13.05 -12.25
CA PRO A 184 8.40 -13.97 -13.14
C PRO A 184 8.52 -13.53 -14.61
N ALA A 185 8.39 -14.47 -15.53
CA ALA A 185 8.31 -14.16 -16.95
C ALA A 185 7.03 -13.35 -17.25
N GLN A 186 6.98 -12.72 -18.42
CA GLN A 186 5.82 -11.98 -18.93
C GLN A 186 4.53 -12.81 -18.86
N GLN A 187 3.40 -12.17 -18.59
CA GLN A 187 2.09 -12.82 -18.63
C GLN A 187 1.86 -13.55 -19.95
N GLY A 188 1.26 -14.74 -19.86
CA GLY A 188 1.09 -15.64 -21.00
C GLY A 188 2.31 -16.49 -21.36
N LYS A 189 3.47 -16.23 -20.75
CA LYS A 189 4.72 -17.00 -20.94
C LYS A 189 5.30 -17.54 -19.63
N ARG A 190 4.69 -17.20 -18.48
CA ARG A 190 5.18 -17.61 -17.16
C ARG A 190 4.61 -18.96 -16.74
N ASP A 191 5.43 -19.73 -16.04
CA ASP A 191 4.99 -20.88 -15.28
C ASP A 191 4.27 -20.43 -13.99
N PRO A 192 3.45 -21.31 -13.36
CA PRO A 192 2.89 -21.03 -12.05
C PRO A 192 4.00 -20.70 -11.04
N ILE A 193 3.83 -19.59 -10.29
CA ILE A 193 4.83 -19.18 -9.30
C ILE A 193 4.82 -20.20 -8.17
N PRO A 194 5.93 -20.91 -7.86
CA PRO A 194 5.94 -22.06 -6.96
C PRO A 194 5.98 -21.69 -5.47
N LEU A 195 5.33 -20.61 -5.06
CA LEU A 195 5.20 -20.20 -3.66
C LEU A 195 3.96 -20.86 -3.06
N GLN A 196 4.14 -21.74 -2.08
CA GLN A 196 3.06 -22.47 -1.40
C GLN A 196 2.93 -22.12 0.08
N ASN A 197 4.00 -21.65 0.72
CA ASN A 197 4.02 -21.21 2.10
C ASN A 197 4.55 -19.78 2.18
N VAL A 198 4.17 -19.05 3.21
CA VAL A 198 4.61 -17.67 3.42
C VAL A 198 6.13 -17.55 3.48
N SER A 199 6.79 -18.57 4.04
CA SER A 199 8.25 -18.61 4.24
C SER A 199 9.05 -19.15 3.04
N ASP A 200 8.41 -19.64 1.97
CA ASP A 200 9.12 -20.16 0.80
C ASP A 200 10.01 -19.07 0.18
N ARG A 201 11.19 -19.46 -0.30
CA ARG A 201 12.12 -18.62 -1.05
C ARG A 201 12.31 -19.17 -2.44
N LEU A 202 12.21 -18.29 -3.45
CA LEU A 202 12.16 -18.68 -4.86
C LEU A 202 13.36 -18.15 -5.66
N GLY A 203 13.92 -17.04 -5.24
CA GLY A 203 14.89 -16.27 -6.01
C GLY A 203 16.23 -16.12 -5.32
N THR A 204 16.87 -14.99 -5.57
CA THR A 204 18.17 -14.60 -5.06
C THR A 204 18.07 -13.58 -3.94
N ILE A 205 19.13 -13.41 -3.16
CA ILE A 205 19.19 -12.44 -2.05
C ILE A 205 19.29 -10.98 -2.51
N GLY A 206 19.54 -10.73 -3.80
CA GLY A 206 19.69 -9.40 -4.38
C GLY A 206 19.30 -9.37 -5.84
N ILE A 207 19.20 -8.20 -6.41
CA ILE A 207 18.86 -7.97 -7.82
C ILE A 207 20.12 -8.17 -8.68
N PRO A 208 20.12 -9.10 -9.64
CA PRO A 208 21.25 -9.26 -10.57
C PRO A 208 21.43 -7.98 -11.41
N LEU A 209 22.64 -7.46 -11.46
CA LEU A 209 23.00 -6.28 -12.25
C LEU A 209 23.59 -6.67 -13.59
N ASP A 210 23.08 -6.05 -14.67
CA ASP A 210 23.84 -5.90 -15.91
C ASP A 210 24.80 -4.73 -15.71
N LEU A 211 26.09 -5.04 -15.59
CA LEU A 211 27.13 -4.06 -15.28
C LEU A 211 27.29 -2.99 -16.37
N ASP A 212 26.95 -3.31 -17.62
CA ASP A 212 27.01 -2.36 -18.73
C ASP A 212 25.93 -1.29 -18.63
N LYS A 213 24.77 -1.63 -18.03
CA LYS A 213 23.70 -0.68 -17.75
C LYS A 213 23.99 0.25 -16.57
N VAL A 214 24.86 -0.13 -15.64
CA VAL A 214 25.19 0.72 -14.48
C VAL A 214 25.93 1.94 -14.93
N LYS A 215 25.27 3.09 -14.95
CA LYS A 215 25.83 4.38 -15.35
C LYS A 215 26.68 5.03 -14.29
N GLY A 216 26.21 4.99 -13.05
CA GLY A 216 26.89 5.58 -11.91
C GLY A 216 26.36 5.09 -10.57
N ILE A 217 27.18 5.27 -9.54
CA ILE A 217 26.88 4.97 -8.15
C ILE A 217 27.01 6.24 -7.34
N VAL A 218 25.94 6.66 -6.69
CA VAL A 218 25.92 7.81 -5.79
C VAL A 218 25.88 7.29 -4.35
N VAL A 219 26.73 7.84 -3.50
CA VAL A 219 26.80 7.42 -2.09
C VAL A 219 25.86 8.28 -1.25
N SER A 220 24.98 7.66 -0.47
CA SER A 220 24.13 8.33 0.52
C SER A 220 24.39 7.80 1.93
N ASP A 221 24.04 8.60 2.94
CA ASP A 221 24.13 8.27 4.38
C ASP A 221 22.89 8.82 5.10
N ILE A 222 21.70 8.51 4.58
CA ILE A 222 20.40 9.04 5.04
C ILE A 222 19.45 7.87 5.24
N LEU A 223 18.92 7.69 6.47
CA LEU A 223 17.92 6.67 6.77
C LEU A 223 16.53 7.07 6.24
N ASP A 224 15.65 6.06 6.12
CA ASP A 224 14.27 6.26 5.73
C ASP A 224 13.52 7.15 6.73
N ALA A 225 12.60 7.97 6.21
CA ALA A 225 11.71 8.76 7.05
C ALA A 225 10.72 7.86 7.79
N PRO A 226 10.54 8.04 9.12
CA PRO A 226 9.64 7.21 9.89
C PRO A 226 8.19 7.38 9.42
N SER A 227 7.40 6.32 9.63
CA SER A 227 5.95 6.35 9.43
C SER A 227 5.27 7.27 10.45
N THR A 228 4.17 7.91 10.05
CA THR A 228 3.31 8.71 10.92
C THR A 228 2.11 7.91 11.44
N ILE A 229 2.33 6.65 11.83
CA ILE A 229 1.26 5.81 12.42
C ILE A 229 0.79 6.46 13.73
N VAL A 230 -0.52 6.68 13.82
CA VAL A 230 -1.17 7.19 15.02
C VAL A 230 -1.52 6.00 15.92
N SER A 231 -1.38 6.19 17.24
CA SER A 231 -1.74 5.19 18.23
C SER A 231 -3.22 4.78 18.12
N ALA A 232 -3.53 3.54 18.54
CA ALA A 232 -4.90 3.07 18.69
C ALA A 232 -5.72 3.99 19.60
N ASP A 233 -7.00 4.10 19.28
CA ASP A 233 -8.01 4.79 20.10
C ASP A 233 -9.16 3.85 20.43
N GLU A 234 -10.09 4.27 21.27
CA GLU A 234 -11.23 3.45 21.73
C GLU A 234 -12.06 2.90 20.57
N GLU A 235 -12.23 3.66 19.49
CA GLU A 235 -12.99 3.23 18.30
C GLU A 235 -12.23 2.13 17.54
N THR A 236 -10.93 2.26 17.35
CA THR A 236 -10.11 1.22 16.69
C THR A 236 -9.97 -0.04 17.54
N ASP A 237 -9.90 0.09 18.87
CA ASP A 237 -9.92 -1.06 19.79
C ASP A 237 -11.26 -1.79 19.72
N THR A 238 -12.36 -1.05 19.62
CA THR A 238 -13.70 -1.62 19.45
C THR A 238 -13.82 -2.37 18.12
N MET A 239 -13.32 -1.80 17.02
CA MET A 239 -13.27 -2.49 15.73
C MET A 239 -12.44 -3.78 15.80
N ALA A 240 -11.27 -3.73 16.45
CA ALA A 240 -10.45 -4.92 16.67
C ALA A 240 -11.20 -6.02 17.41
N ASN A 241 -11.92 -5.67 18.48
CA ASN A 241 -12.74 -6.61 19.24
C ASN A 241 -13.88 -7.21 18.39
N HIS A 242 -14.54 -6.41 17.57
CA HIS A 242 -15.55 -6.90 16.64
C HIS A 242 -14.98 -7.89 15.63
N LEU A 243 -13.83 -7.57 15.04
CA LEU A 243 -13.15 -8.48 14.14
C LEU A 243 -12.74 -9.80 14.83
N LEU A 244 -12.14 -9.72 16.02
CA LEU A 244 -11.75 -10.92 16.78
C LEU A 244 -12.94 -11.81 17.09
N ASN A 245 -14.08 -11.22 17.50
CA ASN A 245 -15.31 -11.97 17.75
C ASN A 245 -15.85 -12.64 16.49
N PHE A 246 -15.83 -11.95 15.35
CA PHE A 246 -16.19 -12.52 14.06
C PHE A 246 -15.30 -13.72 13.71
N LEU A 247 -13.98 -13.61 13.87
CA LEU A 247 -13.06 -14.71 13.61
C LEU A 247 -13.26 -15.89 14.56
N ARG A 248 -13.63 -15.65 15.82
CA ARG A 248 -14.02 -16.73 16.77
C ARG A 248 -15.22 -17.53 16.29
N GLU A 249 -16.24 -16.84 15.76
CA GLU A 249 -17.42 -17.53 15.20
C GLU A 249 -17.03 -18.31 13.92
N GLU A 250 -16.12 -17.82 13.08
CA GLU A 250 -15.59 -18.57 11.93
C GLU A 250 -14.86 -19.86 12.37
N ILE A 251 -14.12 -19.82 13.46
CA ILE A 251 -13.46 -21.01 14.05
C ILE A 251 -14.51 -21.96 14.62
N LYS A 252 -15.47 -21.46 15.39
CA LYS A 252 -16.50 -22.26 16.02
C LYS A 252 -17.35 -23.06 15.02
N VAL A 253 -17.61 -22.49 13.83
CA VAL A 253 -18.31 -23.17 12.75
C VAL A 253 -17.39 -24.00 11.83
N GLY A 254 -16.10 -24.05 12.14
CA GLY A 254 -15.11 -24.90 11.44
C GLY A 254 -14.60 -24.33 10.12
N ARG A 255 -14.81 -23.02 9.82
CA ARG A 255 -14.29 -22.40 8.60
C ARG A 255 -12.85 -21.91 8.72
N LEU A 256 -12.40 -21.60 9.95
CA LEU A 256 -11.03 -21.26 10.30
C LEU A 256 -10.50 -22.13 11.43
N THR A 257 -9.19 -22.04 11.70
CA THR A 257 -8.49 -22.63 12.85
C THR A 257 -7.93 -21.54 13.74
N THR A 258 -7.40 -21.86 14.93
CA THR A 258 -6.80 -20.89 15.85
C THR A 258 -5.52 -20.23 15.31
N SER A 259 -4.85 -20.86 14.35
CA SER A 259 -3.73 -20.24 13.60
C SER A 259 -4.20 -19.36 12.45
N LEU A 260 -5.52 -19.32 12.20
CA LEU A 260 -6.15 -18.58 11.10
C LEU A 260 -5.61 -19.01 9.72
N ARG A 261 -5.62 -18.11 8.78
CA ARG A 261 -4.92 -18.14 7.50
C ARG A 261 -3.92 -16.99 7.51
N PRO A 262 -2.92 -16.95 6.63
CA PRO A 262 -2.04 -15.80 6.57
C PRO A 262 -2.83 -14.50 6.46
N ILE A 263 -2.39 -13.48 7.19
CA ILE A 263 -3.10 -12.20 7.31
C ILE A 263 -2.40 -11.17 6.45
N GLN A 264 -3.18 -10.43 5.67
CA GLN A 264 -2.76 -9.16 5.07
C GLN A 264 -3.42 -8.02 5.85
N SER A 265 -2.65 -6.98 6.12
CA SER A 265 -3.15 -5.74 6.70
C SER A 265 -2.80 -4.57 5.77
N GLY A 266 -3.79 -3.75 5.45
CA GLY A 266 -3.60 -2.51 4.70
C GLY A 266 -2.70 -1.52 5.45
N VAL A 267 -2.19 -0.53 4.72
CA VAL A 267 -1.35 0.53 5.27
C VAL A 267 -2.21 1.57 5.98
N GLY A 268 -1.74 2.03 7.14
CA GLY A 268 -2.36 3.12 7.89
C GLY A 268 -2.73 2.78 9.33
N SER A 269 -3.09 3.82 10.08
CA SER A 269 -3.29 3.74 11.53
C SER A 269 -4.43 2.80 11.92
N VAL A 270 -5.55 2.82 11.19
CA VAL A 270 -6.73 1.99 11.52
C VAL A 270 -6.41 0.50 11.34
N ALA A 271 -5.88 0.12 10.17
CA ALA A 271 -5.54 -1.28 9.92
C ALA A 271 -4.44 -1.79 10.86
N ASN A 272 -3.43 -0.97 11.15
CA ASN A 272 -2.36 -1.31 12.10
C ASN A 272 -2.91 -1.49 13.53
N ALA A 273 -3.81 -0.61 13.99
CA ALA A 273 -4.43 -0.71 15.30
C ALA A 273 -5.32 -1.97 15.42
N VAL A 274 -6.11 -2.27 14.39
CA VAL A 274 -6.93 -3.48 14.35
C VAL A 274 -6.06 -4.75 14.41
N LEU A 275 -4.96 -4.78 13.65
CA LEU A 275 -4.01 -5.91 13.70
C LEU A 275 -3.35 -6.04 15.08
N LEU A 276 -3.01 -4.93 15.73
CA LEU A 276 -2.41 -4.93 17.07
C LEU A 276 -3.34 -5.57 18.12
N GLY A 277 -4.65 -5.50 17.94
CA GLY A 277 -5.64 -6.16 18.80
C GLY A 277 -5.47 -7.68 18.91
N PHE A 278 -4.76 -8.32 17.96
CA PHE A 278 -4.45 -9.74 18.05
C PHE A 278 -3.40 -10.08 19.13
N LYS A 279 -2.68 -9.10 19.68
CA LYS A 279 -1.61 -9.30 20.65
C LYS A 279 -2.09 -10.04 21.91
N ASP A 280 -3.27 -9.65 22.41
CA ASP A 280 -3.84 -10.21 23.64
C ASP A 280 -4.91 -11.28 23.36
N SER A 281 -5.07 -11.70 22.09
CA SER A 281 -6.00 -12.74 21.70
C SER A 281 -5.46 -14.14 21.96
N GLU A 282 -6.33 -15.15 21.85
CA GLU A 282 -6.00 -16.56 21.91
C GLU A 282 -5.37 -17.10 20.62
N PHE A 283 -5.33 -16.32 19.54
CA PHE A 283 -4.78 -16.74 18.27
C PHE A 283 -3.25 -16.84 18.37
N GLU A 284 -2.70 -17.92 17.79
CA GLU A 284 -1.28 -18.26 17.86
C GLU A 284 -0.79 -18.82 16.53
N ASN A 285 0.53 -18.83 16.37
CA ASN A 285 1.20 -19.34 15.16
C ASN A 285 0.71 -18.61 13.90
N LEU A 286 0.48 -17.30 14.00
CA LEU A 286 0.04 -16.47 12.91
C LEU A 286 1.16 -16.28 11.88
N GLU A 287 0.76 -16.14 10.63
CA GLU A 287 1.63 -15.77 9.51
C GLU A 287 1.09 -14.49 8.86
N VAL A 288 1.99 -13.65 8.37
CA VAL A 288 1.65 -12.42 7.64
C VAL A 288 2.16 -12.51 6.20
N PHE A 289 1.27 -12.27 5.24
CA PHE A 289 1.62 -12.08 3.84
C PHE A 289 0.96 -10.79 3.35
N SER A 290 1.75 -9.72 3.23
CA SER A 290 1.24 -8.36 3.04
C SER A 290 2.14 -7.56 2.10
N GLU A 291 1.80 -6.31 1.88
CA GLU A 291 2.66 -5.35 1.17
C GLU A 291 3.70 -4.76 2.12
N VAL A 292 3.25 -4.37 3.30
CA VAL A 292 4.04 -3.60 4.27
C VAL A 292 4.00 -4.27 5.62
N LEU A 293 5.18 -4.45 6.23
CA LEU A 293 5.29 -4.80 7.63
C LEU A 293 5.33 -3.50 8.44
N GLN A 294 4.26 -3.24 9.18
CA GLN A 294 4.10 -2.09 10.06
C GLN A 294 4.34 -2.47 11.52
N ASP A 295 4.26 -1.49 12.42
CA ASP A 295 4.51 -1.63 13.86
C ASP A 295 3.84 -2.85 14.49
N ALA A 296 2.55 -3.08 14.19
CA ALA A 296 1.77 -4.18 14.77
C ALA A 296 2.38 -5.55 14.47
N VAL A 297 2.98 -5.76 13.30
CA VAL A 297 3.60 -7.05 12.95
C VAL A 297 4.76 -7.36 13.87
N PHE A 298 5.61 -6.37 14.13
CA PHE A 298 6.77 -6.53 15.04
C PHE A 298 6.37 -6.64 16.50
N GLU A 299 5.30 -5.94 16.92
CA GLU A 299 4.70 -6.12 18.25
C GLU A 299 4.15 -7.55 18.43
N LEU A 300 3.51 -8.11 17.40
CA LEU A 300 3.01 -9.49 17.42
C LEU A 300 4.15 -10.53 17.36
N MET A 301 5.24 -10.26 16.63
CA MET A 301 6.45 -11.09 16.66
C MET A 301 7.09 -11.09 18.05
N ASP A 302 7.18 -9.94 18.70
CA ASP A 302 7.74 -9.80 20.06
C ASP A 302 6.85 -10.51 21.11
N ALA A 303 5.54 -10.51 20.91
CA ALA A 303 4.60 -11.25 21.75
C ALA A 303 4.55 -12.76 21.44
N GLY A 304 5.31 -13.25 20.45
CA GLY A 304 5.30 -14.65 20.03
C GLY A 304 4.05 -15.11 19.31
N LYS A 305 3.25 -14.18 18.78
CA LYS A 305 2.00 -14.45 18.04
C LYS A 305 2.26 -14.70 16.57
N VAL A 306 3.15 -13.94 15.95
CA VAL A 306 3.53 -14.08 14.52
C VAL A 306 4.82 -14.86 14.40
N ASN A 307 4.78 -15.96 13.66
CA ASN A 307 5.91 -16.85 13.43
C ASN A 307 6.76 -16.42 12.24
N PHE A 308 6.08 -15.94 11.16
CA PHE A 308 6.76 -15.54 9.94
C PHE A 308 5.96 -14.44 9.20
N ALA A 309 6.69 -13.55 8.53
CA ALA A 309 6.10 -12.48 7.72
C ALA A 309 6.79 -12.35 6.35
N SER A 310 5.98 -12.16 5.31
CA SER A 310 6.42 -11.89 3.95
C SER A 310 5.78 -10.60 3.46
N ALA A 311 6.59 -9.68 2.91
CA ALA A 311 6.09 -8.42 2.37
C ALA A 311 7.04 -7.85 1.30
N THR A 312 6.74 -6.66 0.80
CA THR A 312 7.66 -5.93 -0.09
C THR A 312 8.41 -4.82 0.64
N SER A 313 7.93 -4.37 1.80
CA SER A 313 8.60 -3.31 2.57
C SER A 313 8.40 -3.41 4.08
N ILE A 314 9.27 -2.72 4.83
CA ILE A 314 9.18 -2.49 6.26
C ILE A 314 9.05 -0.99 6.48
N THR A 315 7.93 -0.54 7.05
CA THR A 315 7.67 0.89 7.30
C THR A 315 7.20 1.07 8.74
N LEU A 316 8.05 1.65 9.57
CA LEU A 316 7.87 1.71 11.02
C LEU A 316 7.77 3.15 11.53
N SER A 317 7.06 3.34 12.64
CA SER A 317 7.16 4.55 13.44
C SER A 317 8.57 4.72 14.00
N GLU A 318 8.93 5.93 14.37
CA GLU A 318 10.27 6.20 14.93
C GLU A 318 10.59 5.31 16.14
N GLN A 319 9.64 5.17 17.05
CA GLN A 319 9.82 4.38 18.28
C GLN A 319 10.05 2.90 17.98
N VAL A 320 9.21 2.30 17.16
CA VAL A 320 9.31 0.88 16.80
C VAL A 320 10.52 0.64 15.89
N GLY A 321 10.78 1.56 14.96
CA GLY A 321 11.96 1.52 14.08
C GLY A 321 13.27 1.49 14.85
N ASN A 322 13.44 2.38 15.83
CA ASN A 322 14.64 2.39 16.67
C ASN A 322 14.85 1.04 17.40
N ARG A 323 13.78 0.43 17.88
CA ARG A 323 13.84 -0.89 18.55
C ARG A 323 14.14 -2.01 17.57
N VAL A 324 13.46 -2.05 16.44
CA VAL A 324 13.57 -3.13 15.45
C VAL A 324 14.91 -3.07 14.73
N TYR A 325 15.30 -1.91 14.21
CA TYR A 325 16.57 -1.75 13.49
C TYR A 325 17.78 -1.82 14.43
N GLY A 326 17.62 -1.42 15.70
CA GLY A 326 18.65 -1.58 16.72
C GLY A 326 18.94 -3.03 17.11
N ASN A 327 18.07 -3.99 16.76
CA ASN A 327 18.24 -5.42 16.99
C ASN A 327 17.62 -6.25 15.86
N PHE A 328 17.93 -5.91 14.61
CA PHE A 328 17.28 -6.46 13.44
C PHE A 328 17.52 -7.97 13.27
N GLU A 329 18.66 -8.47 13.71
CA GLU A 329 19.02 -9.89 13.68
C GLU A 329 17.98 -10.78 14.39
N LYS A 330 17.28 -10.26 15.40
CA LYS A 330 16.18 -10.97 16.09
C LYS A 330 15.02 -11.34 15.15
N TYR A 331 14.83 -10.56 14.10
CA TYR A 331 13.69 -10.66 13.17
C TYR A 331 14.09 -11.22 11.80
N ALA A 332 15.36 -11.11 11.41
CA ALA A 332 15.85 -11.43 10.07
C ALA A 332 15.45 -12.83 9.59
N ASP A 333 15.49 -13.83 10.47
CA ASP A 333 15.11 -15.22 10.16
C ASP A 333 13.58 -15.46 10.11
N LYS A 334 12.80 -14.47 10.52
CA LYS A 334 11.33 -14.54 10.63
C LYS A 334 10.61 -13.71 9.58
N LEU A 335 11.35 -13.12 8.64
CA LEU A 335 10.75 -12.32 7.58
C LEU A 335 11.45 -12.51 6.24
N VAL A 336 10.74 -12.14 5.18
CA VAL A 336 11.27 -12.08 3.83
C VAL A 336 10.68 -10.89 3.08
N LEU A 337 11.55 -10.14 2.38
CA LEU A 337 11.14 -9.05 1.50
C LEU A 337 11.20 -9.48 0.03
N ARG A 338 10.11 -9.27 -0.70
CA ARG A 338 9.90 -9.74 -2.07
C ARG A 338 9.59 -8.60 -3.04
N PRO A 339 9.78 -8.80 -4.36
CA PRO A 339 9.22 -7.91 -5.35
C PRO A 339 7.73 -7.73 -5.15
N GLN A 340 7.24 -6.51 -5.37
CA GLN A 340 5.83 -6.14 -5.25
C GLN A 340 4.92 -7.02 -6.13
N GLU A 341 5.37 -7.42 -7.32
CA GLU A 341 4.62 -8.31 -8.19
C GLU A 341 4.47 -9.75 -7.63
N ILE A 342 5.20 -10.10 -6.57
CA ILE A 342 5.05 -11.36 -5.83
C ILE A 342 4.18 -11.16 -4.59
N SER A 343 4.43 -10.11 -3.79
CA SER A 343 3.62 -9.84 -2.59
C SER A 343 2.16 -9.52 -2.93
N ASN A 344 1.91 -8.90 -4.08
CA ASN A 344 0.57 -8.53 -4.56
C ASN A 344 0.00 -9.50 -5.61
N GLN A 345 0.62 -10.68 -5.81
CA GLN A 345 0.22 -11.59 -6.87
C GLN A 345 -1.13 -12.26 -6.58
N PRO A 346 -2.17 -12.03 -7.40
CA PRO A 346 -3.49 -12.66 -7.22
C PRO A 346 -3.47 -14.17 -7.13
N GLU A 347 -2.63 -14.84 -7.92
CA GLU A 347 -2.45 -16.29 -7.91
C GLU A 347 -1.97 -16.78 -6.53
N ILE A 348 -1.00 -16.10 -5.93
CA ILE A 348 -0.43 -16.46 -4.63
C ILE A 348 -1.43 -16.17 -3.52
N ILE A 349 -2.07 -14.99 -3.55
CA ILE A 349 -3.09 -14.59 -2.57
C ILE A 349 -4.21 -15.64 -2.49
N ARG A 350 -4.71 -16.10 -3.65
CA ARG A 350 -5.72 -17.17 -3.72
C ARG A 350 -5.21 -18.50 -3.19
N ARG A 351 -3.99 -18.90 -3.55
CA ARG A 351 -3.39 -20.17 -3.14
C ARG A 351 -3.16 -20.24 -1.64
N LEU A 352 -2.66 -19.16 -1.03
CA LEU A 352 -2.46 -19.08 0.41
C LEU A 352 -3.80 -18.97 1.17
N GLY A 353 -4.85 -18.48 0.51
CA GLY A 353 -6.17 -18.31 1.10
C GLY A 353 -6.19 -17.26 2.20
N LEU A 354 -5.65 -16.09 1.93
CA LEU A 354 -5.45 -15.01 2.90
C LEU A 354 -6.76 -14.53 3.54
N ILE A 355 -6.60 -13.97 4.74
CA ILE A 355 -7.55 -13.01 5.33
C ILE A 355 -7.00 -11.63 5.07
N SER A 356 -7.72 -10.81 4.30
CA SER A 356 -7.29 -9.45 3.99
C SER A 356 -8.10 -8.42 4.78
N VAL A 357 -7.40 -7.46 5.40
CA VAL A 357 -8.01 -6.37 6.16
C VAL A 357 -7.55 -5.05 5.55
N ASN A 358 -8.45 -4.35 4.87
CA ASN A 358 -8.17 -3.08 4.21
C ASN A 358 -9.08 -1.97 4.74
N THR A 359 -8.67 -0.71 4.56
CA THR A 359 -9.45 0.44 5.00
C THR A 359 -10.32 1.01 3.88
N ALA A 360 -11.48 1.52 4.25
CA ALA A 360 -12.38 2.25 3.37
C ALA A 360 -12.47 3.72 3.78
N LEU A 361 -12.76 4.61 2.83
CA LEU A 361 -13.21 5.98 3.10
C LEU A 361 -14.73 6.02 3.27
N GLU A 362 -15.45 5.31 2.40
CA GLU A 362 -16.90 5.17 2.48
C GLU A 362 -17.36 3.82 1.89
N VAL A 363 -18.49 3.34 2.36
CA VAL A 363 -19.17 2.11 1.92
C VAL A 363 -20.63 2.44 1.67
N ASP A 364 -21.22 1.95 0.57
CA ASP A 364 -22.66 2.14 0.37
C ASP A 364 -23.51 1.02 0.96
N ILE A 365 -24.82 1.25 0.95
CA ILE A 365 -25.82 0.32 1.51
C ILE A 365 -25.86 -1.06 0.83
N TYR A 366 -25.17 -1.24 -0.28
CA TYR A 366 -25.07 -2.51 -1.00
C TYR A 366 -23.70 -3.18 -0.88
N GLY A 367 -22.70 -2.46 -0.32
CA GLY A 367 -21.36 -2.99 -0.05
C GLY A 367 -20.31 -2.64 -1.09
N ASN A 368 -20.57 -1.66 -1.99
CA ASN A 368 -19.50 -1.08 -2.78
C ASN A 368 -18.62 -0.20 -1.89
N VAL A 369 -17.31 -0.18 -2.16
CA VAL A 369 -16.32 0.53 -1.35
C VAL A 369 -15.56 1.56 -2.19
N ASN A 370 -15.44 2.76 -1.65
CA ASN A 370 -14.51 3.79 -2.07
C ASN A 370 -13.38 3.91 -1.03
N SER A 371 -12.15 3.72 -1.48
CA SER A 371 -10.93 3.82 -0.66
C SER A 371 -9.98 4.92 -1.12
N THR A 372 -10.32 5.68 -2.17
CA THR A 372 -9.39 6.60 -2.84
C THR A 372 -9.86 8.04 -2.90
N HIS A 373 -11.15 8.32 -3.06
CA HIS A 373 -11.67 9.66 -3.34
C HIS A 373 -12.57 10.21 -2.24
N VAL A 374 -12.41 11.48 -1.91
CA VAL A 374 -13.31 12.21 -1.02
C VAL A 374 -14.27 13.06 -1.86
N SER A 375 -15.56 12.95 -1.57
CA SER A 375 -16.64 13.67 -2.27
C SER A 375 -16.59 13.45 -3.80
N GLY A 376 -16.19 12.26 -4.22
CA GLY A 376 -16.22 11.77 -5.59
C GLY A 376 -15.17 12.33 -6.55
N THR A 377 -14.56 13.47 -6.23
CA THR A 377 -13.69 14.17 -7.19
C THR A 377 -12.29 14.44 -6.68
N LYS A 378 -12.09 14.43 -5.37
CA LYS A 378 -10.81 14.76 -4.75
C LYS A 378 -10.07 13.49 -4.35
N MET A 379 -9.06 13.13 -5.11
CA MET A 379 -8.22 11.99 -4.82
C MET A 379 -7.43 12.21 -3.52
N MET A 380 -7.45 11.21 -2.63
CA MET A 380 -6.68 11.16 -1.37
C MET A 380 -5.42 10.32 -1.51
N ASN A 381 -5.55 9.16 -2.12
CA ASN A 381 -4.48 8.20 -2.38
C ASN A 381 -4.88 7.32 -3.56
N GLY A 382 -3.97 6.52 -4.08
CA GLY A 382 -4.28 5.50 -5.07
C GLY A 382 -4.95 4.27 -4.45
N ILE A 383 -5.41 3.34 -5.30
CA ILE A 383 -6.01 2.07 -4.88
C ILE A 383 -5.00 1.17 -4.16
N GLY A 384 -3.72 1.29 -4.51
CA GLY A 384 -2.67 0.44 -3.95
C GLY A 384 -2.91 -1.04 -4.25
N GLY A 385 -2.64 -1.89 -3.25
CA GLY A 385 -2.88 -3.32 -3.34
C GLY A 385 -4.22 -3.78 -2.77
N SER A 386 -5.05 -2.87 -2.26
CA SER A 386 -6.31 -3.28 -1.64
C SER A 386 -7.20 -4.11 -2.56
N GLY A 387 -7.24 -3.80 -3.87
CA GLY A 387 -7.96 -4.59 -4.86
C GLY A 387 -7.31 -5.95 -5.15
N ASP A 388 -5.97 -6.01 -5.16
CA ASP A 388 -5.25 -7.26 -5.33
C ASP A 388 -5.60 -8.24 -4.21
N PHE A 389 -5.62 -7.76 -2.97
CA PHE A 389 -5.91 -8.60 -1.79
C PHE A 389 -7.41 -8.85 -1.62
N ALA A 390 -8.25 -7.84 -1.57
CA ALA A 390 -9.68 -8.00 -1.28
C ALA A 390 -10.35 -8.96 -2.26
N ARG A 391 -10.13 -8.79 -3.57
CA ARG A 391 -10.72 -9.63 -4.61
C ARG A 391 -10.22 -11.07 -4.61
N ASN A 392 -9.02 -11.32 -4.11
CA ASN A 392 -8.34 -12.62 -4.21
C ASN A 392 -8.17 -13.34 -2.87
N ALA A 393 -8.44 -12.68 -1.75
CA ALA A 393 -8.43 -13.31 -0.44
C ALA A 393 -9.53 -14.35 -0.29
N ARG A 394 -9.35 -15.27 0.65
CA ARG A 394 -10.43 -16.17 1.11
C ARG A 394 -11.51 -15.38 1.87
N LEU A 395 -11.10 -14.31 2.54
CA LEU A 395 -11.96 -13.45 3.32
C LEU A 395 -11.49 -12.00 3.17
N GLY A 396 -12.25 -11.20 2.44
CA GLY A 396 -12.02 -9.78 2.18
C GLY A 396 -12.77 -8.90 3.17
N ILE A 397 -12.05 -8.26 4.09
CA ILE A 397 -12.61 -7.44 5.17
C ILE A 397 -12.25 -5.98 4.93
N PHE A 398 -13.25 -5.10 5.01
CA PHE A 398 -13.04 -3.67 5.05
C PHE A 398 -13.34 -3.10 6.42
N VAL A 399 -12.41 -2.31 6.95
CA VAL A 399 -12.55 -1.63 8.24
C VAL A 399 -12.60 -0.13 8.03
N THR A 400 -13.50 0.56 8.73
CA THR A 400 -13.58 2.03 8.72
C THR A 400 -14.28 2.52 9.97
N LYS A 401 -13.95 3.73 10.45
CA LYS A 401 -14.80 4.40 11.43
C LYS A 401 -16.12 4.76 10.77
N SER A 402 -17.24 4.58 11.47
CA SER A 402 -18.58 4.83 10.90
C SER A 402 -18.83 6.30 10.55
N TYR A 403 -17.98 7.22 11.03
CA TYR A 403 -18.06 8.65 10.78
C TYR A 403 -16.70 9.34 10.73
N ALA A 404 -16.68 10.56 10.19
CA ALA A 404 -15.52 11.44 10.15
C ALA A 404 -15.88 12.90 10.44
N LYS A 405 -14.87 13.76 10.60
CA LYS A 405 -15.03 15.21 10.82
C LYS A 405 -15.97 15.56 11.98
N GLY A 406 -15.81 14.87 13.12
CA GLY A 406 -16.62 15.12 14.32
C GLY A 406 -18.11 14.80 14.11
N GLY A 407 -18.42 13.78 13.33
CA GLY A 407 -19.78 13.33 13.06
C GLY A 407 -20.48 14.03 11.89
N ASN A 408 -19.77 14.87 11.13
CA ASN A 408 -20.36 15.57 9.98
C ASN A 408 -20.32 14.78 8.67
N ILE A 409 -19.54 13.72 8.61
CA ILE A 409 -19.46 12.81 7.45
C ILE A 409 -19.80 11.40 7.93
N SER A 410 -20.75 10.75 7.26
CA SER A 410 -20.97 9.32 7.41
C SER A 410 -20.05 8.54 6.48
N SER A 411 -19.42 7.48 6.98
CA SER A 411 -18.69 6.53 6.15
C SER A 411 -19.61 5.48 5.52
N ILE A 412 -20.85 5.34 6.02
CA ILE A 412 -21.88 4.53 5.35
C ILE A 412 -22.83 5.49 4.63
N VAL A 413 -22.96 5.32 3.32
CA VAL A 413 -23.66 6.27 2.44
C VAL A 413 -24.70 5.55 1.55
N PRO A 414 -25.68 6.28 0.98
CA PRO A 414 -26.63 5.68 0.04
C PRO A 414 -25.95 5.08 -1.20
N MET A 415 -24.98 5.78 -1.77
CA MET A 415 -24.16 5.36 -2.90
C MET A 415 -22.77 5.96 -2.74
N VAL A 416 -21.72 5.15 -2.94
CA VAL A 416 -20.35 5.67 -2.94
C VAL A 416 -20.11 6.63 -4.08
N SER A 417 -19.34 7.67 -3.82
CA SER A 417 -19.06 8.72 -4.82
C SER A 417 -17.98 8.32 -5.83
N HIS A 418 -17.25 7.25 -5.55
CA HIS A 418 -16.25 6.58 -6.39
C HIS A 418 -16.24 5.10 -6.04
N VAL A 419 -15.99 4.20 -6.99
CA VAL A 419 -15.99 2.75 -6.75
C VAL A 419 -14.59 2.22 -7.00
N ASP A 420 -13.92 1.78 -5.93
CA ASP A 420 -12.65 1.06 -6.01
C ASP A 420 -12.87 -0.46 -5.90
N HIS A 421 -13.82 -0.88 -5.04
CA HIS A 421 -14.18 -2.28 -4.86
C HIS A 421 -15.69 -2.43 -5.01
N THR A 422 -16.08 -3.34 -5.90
CA THR A 422 -17.48 -3.63 -6.11
C THR A 422 -18.04 -4.52 -5.00
N GLU A 423 -19.35 -4.52 -4.83
CA GLU A 423 -20.05 -5.39 -3.90
C GLU A 423 -19.67 -6.88 -4.01
N HIS A 424 -19.14 -7.29 -5.17
CA HIS A 424 -18.73 -8.68 -5.44
C HIS A 424 -17.40 -9.07 -4.77
N ASP A 425 -16.60 -8.08 -4.40
CA ASP A 425 -15.25 -8.25 -3.86
C ASP A 425 -15.17 -7.94 -2.35
N VAL A 426 -16.33 -7.66 -1.71
CA VAL A 426 -16.43 -7.27 -0.29
C VAL A 426 -17.20 -8.34 0.47
N ASP A 427 -16.52 -9.05 1.38
CA ASP A 427 -17.12 -10.09 2.21
C ASP A 427 -17.66 -9.58 3.53
N VAL A 428 -16.88 -8.75 4.22
CA VAL A 428 -17.22 -8.28 5.58
C VAL A 428 -16.87 -6.81 5.73
N ILE A 429 -17.76 -6.06 6.38
CA ILE A 429 -17.53 -4.67 6.80
C ILE A 429 -17.48 -4.63 8.32
N VAL A 430 -16.48 -3.94 8.87
CA VAL A 430 -16.32 -3.73 10.31
C VAL A 430 -16.21 -2.25 10.60
N THR A 431 -17.03 -1.75 11.51
CA THR A 431 -16.90 -0.42 12.11
C THR A 431 -16.87 -0.54 13.64
N GLU A 432 -16.70 0.56 14.34
CA GLU A 432 -16.84 0.57 15.80
C GLU A 432 -18.28 0.31 16.24
N GLN A 433 -19.26 0.34 15.32
CA GLN A 433 -20.66 0.03 15.60
C GLN A 433 -20.94 -1.48 15.55
N GLY A 434 -20.16 -2.27 14.81
CA GLY A 434 -20.34 -3.71 14.66
C GLY A 434 -19.78 -4.28 13.35
N VAL A 435 -20.35 -5.43 12.96
CA VAL A 435 -19.93 -6.23 11.81
C VAL A 435 -21.11 -6.52 10.89
N ALA A 436 -20.91 -6.40 9.59
CA ALA A 436 -21.82 -6.87 8.56
C ALA A 436 -21.12 -7.96 7.72
N ASP A 437 -21.54 -9.21 7.86
CA ASP A 437 -21.12 -10.34 7.00
C ASP A 437 -22.05 -10.37 5.78
N LEU A 438 -21.50 -10.04 4.62
CA LEU A 438 -22.23 -9.88 3.37
C LEU A 438 -22.21 -11.12 2.48
N ARG A 439 -21.49 -12.16 2.88
CA ARG A 439 -21.28 -13.36 2.09
C ARG A 439 -22.58 -14.11 1.82
N GLY A 440 -22.80 -14.44 0.54
CA GLY A 440 -23.98 -15.19 0.11
C GLY A 440 -25.30 -14.41 0.12
N LEU A 441 -25.26 -13.09 0.32
CA LEU A 441 -26.42 -12.23 0.39
C LEU A 441 -26.63 -11.43 -0.91
N ALA A 442 -27.89 -11.30 -1.33
CA ALA A 442 -28.27 -10.39 -2.40
C ALA A 442 -28.15 -8.92 -1.93
N PRO A 443 -27.99 -7.93 -2.83
CA PRO A 443 -27.83 -6.52 -2.44
C PRO A 443 -28.87 -6.01 -1.45
N LYS A 444 -30.15 -6.31 -1.65
CA LYS A 444 -31.22 -5.89 -0.71
C LYS A 444 -31.14 -6.54 0.67
N GLU A 445 -30.58 -7.73 0.78
CA GLU A 445 -30.41 -8.42 2.06
C GLU A 445 -29.25 -7.82 2.87
N ARG A 446 -28.28 -7.20 2.20
CA ARG A 446 -27.13 -6.52 2.82
C ARG A 446 -27.52 -5.21 3.52
N VAL A 447 -28.54 -4.51 3.01
CA VAL A 447 -28.94 -3.16 3.44
C VAL A 447 -29.15 -3.09 4.96
N GLY A 448 -29.97 -3.98 5.51
CA GLY A 448 -30.23 -4.01 6.95
C GLY A 448 -28.96 -4.28 7.78
N LEU A 449 -28.14 -5.23 7.34
CA LEU A 449 -26.88 -5.54 8.04
C LEU A 449 -25.92 -4.35 8.05
N ILE A 450 -25.75 -3.67 6.92
CA ILE A 450 -24.84 -2.53 6.81
C ILE A 450 -25.37 -1.34 7.63
N ILE A 451 -26.66 -1.01 7.51
CA ILE A 451 -27.23 0.15 8.22
C ILE A 451 -27.25 -0.10 9.73
N ASP A 452 -27.80 -1.23 10.17
CA ASP A 452 -28.05 -1.47 11.59
C ASP A 452 -26.78 -1.80 12.36
N HIS A 453 -25.79 -2.44 11.71
CA HIS A 453 -24.57 -2.89 12.37
C HIS A 453 -23.33 -2.03 12.08
N CYS A 454 -23.30 -1.27 10.98
CA CYS A 454 -22.07 -0.54 10.61
C CYS A 454 -22.26 0.98 10.54
N ALA A 455 -23.50 1.48 10.32
CA ALA A 455 -23.71 2.92 10.26
C ALA A 455 -23.74 3.56 11.66
N HIS A 456 -23.18 4.79 11.75
CA HIS A 456 -23.31 5.60 12.96
C HIS A 456 -24.79 5.86 13.29
N PRO A 457 -25.21 5.76 14.55
CA PRO A 457 -26.63 5.92 14.95
C PRO A 457 -27.31 7.18 14.38
N ASP A 458 -26.60 8.31 14.34
CA ASP A 458 -27.13 9.59 13.81
C ASP A 458 -27.54 9.53 12.34
N TYR A 459 -27.10 8.52 11.59
CA TYR A 459 -27.38 8.40 10.15
C TYR A 459 -28.30 7.24 9.77
N ARG A 460 -28.60 6.33 10.71
CA ARG A 460 -29.39 5.12 10.41
C ARG A 460 -30.79 5.43 9.89
N GLU A 461 -31.49 6.36 10.53
CA GLU A 461 -32.86 6.77 10.12
C GLU A 461 -32.84 7.34 8.69
N GLN A 462 -31.87 8.21 8.39
CA GLN A 462 -31.70 8.83 7.08
C GLN A 462 -31.35 7.79 5.97
N LEU A 463 -30.53 6.77 6.29
CA LEU A 463 -30.21 5.67 5.38
C LEU A 463 -31.40 4.77 5.10
N TRP A 464 -32.17 4.41 6.14
CA TRP A 464 -33.39 3.62 6.00
C TRP A 464 -34.43 4.37 5.19
N GLN A 465 -34.62 5.67 5.43
CA GLN A 465 -35.53 6.51 4.64
C GLN A 465 -35.16 6.49 3.16
N TYR A 466 -33.88 6.72 2.84
CA TYR A 466 -33.38 6.66 1.47
C TYR A 466 -33.67 5.31 0.79
N PHE A 467 -33.35 4.20 1.48
CA PHE A 467 -33.57 2.87 0.92
C PHE A 467 -35.07 2.60 0.67
N ASN A 468 -35.92 2.93 1.62
CA ASN A 468 -37.38 2.70 1.51
C ASN A 468 -37.97 3.49 0.34
N ASP A 469 -37.62 4.77 0.23
CA ASP A 469 -38.08 5.64 -0.87
C ASP A 469 -37.62 5.11 -2.23
N ALA A 470 -36.33 4.72 -2.33
CA ALA A 470 -35.76 4.17 -3.57
C ALA A 470 -36.41 2.81 -3.93
N ASN A 471 -36.66 1.95 -2.95
CA ASN A 471 -37.29 0.66 -3.18
C ASN A 471 -38.75 0.78 -3.62
N GLU A 472 -39.50 1.73 -3.05
CA GLU A 472 -40.88 2.05 -3.49
C GLU A 472 -40.86 2.64 -4.91
N ALA A 473 -40.04 3.66 -5.17
CA ALA A 473 -39.98 4.35 -6.45
C ALA A 473 -39.59 3.43 -7.62
N THR A 474 -38.77 2.42 -7.36
CA THR A 474 -38.32 1.43 -8.37
C THR A 474 -39.21 0.20 -8.44
N GLY A 475 -40.24 0.06 -7.61
CA GLY A 475 -41.06 -1.14 -7.53
C GLY A 475 -40.31 -2.38 -7.07
N GLY A 476 -39.27 -2.20 -6.23
CA GLY A 476 -38.49 -3.29 -5.62
C GLY A 476 -37.45 -3.92 -6.54
N HIS A 477 -36.82 -3.16 -7.43
CA HIS A 477 -35.76 -3.64 -8.30
C HIS A 477 -34.62 -4.33 -7.52
N HIS A 478 -33.70 -5.00 -8.23
CA HIS A 478 -32.62 -5.78 -7.62
C HIS A 478 -31.69 -4.92 -6.72
N THR A 479 -31.34 -3.71 -7.19
CA THR A 479 -30.47 -2.76 -6.47
C THR A 479 -31.16 -1.38 -6.54
N PRO A 480 -32.19 -1.12 -5.68
CA PRO A 480 -32.98 0.11 -5.77
C PRO A 480 -32.13 1.35 -5.47
N HIS A 481 -32.09 2.31 -6.38
CA HIS A 481 -31.53 3.64 -6.19
C HIS A 481 -32.49 4.71 -6.71
N ASP A 482 -32.66 5.79 -5.94
CA ASP A 482 -33.14 7.06 -6.46
C ASP A 482 -31.95 7.82 -7.02
N LEU A 483 -31.79 7.80 -8.34
CA LEU A 483 -30.62 8.37 -9.02
C LEU A 483 -30.48 9.89 -8.79
N GLU A 484 -31.56 10.61 -8.54
CA GLU A 484 -31.51 12.05 -8.24
C GLU A 484 -31.00 12.31 -6.82
N LYS A 485 -31.20 11.36 -5.91
CA LYS A 485 -30.80 11.49 -4.50
C LYS A 485 -29.58 10.67 -4.10
N ALA A 486 -29.14 9.73 -4.94
CA ALA A 486 -28.09 8.77 -4.60
C ALA A 486 -26.78 9.42 -4.07
N LEU A 487 -26.40 10.57 -4.66
CA LEU A 487 -25.23 11.34 -4.24
C LEU A 487 -25.59 12.64 -3.49
N SER A 488 -26.83 12.80 -3.08
CA SER A 488 -27.30 14.04 -2.43
C SER A 488 -26.56 14.38 -1.15
N TRP A 489 -26.10 13.38 -0.40
CA TRP A 489 -25.31 13.58 0.83
C TRP A 489 -23.96 14.24 0.56
N HIS A 490 -23.29 13.82 -0.50
CA HIS A 490 -22.00 14.41 -0.94
C HIS A 490 -22.22 15.85 -1.43
N VAL A 491 -23.30 16.08 -2.20
CA VAL A 491 -23.68 17.42 -2.66
C VAL A 491 -24.04 18.32 -1.47
N HIS A 492 -24.79 17.82 -0.50
CA HIS A 492 -25.13 18.57 0.71
C HIS A 492 -23.88 18.92 1.53
N TYR A 493 -23.01 17.93 1.78
CA TYR A 493 -21.75 18.16 2.46
C TYR A 493 -20.88 19.24 1.80
N SER A 494 -20.79 19.23 0.47
CA SER A 494 -20.01 20.24 -0.25
C SER A 494 -20.50 21.66 -0.07
N LYS A 495 -21.78 21.86 0.29
CA LYS A 495 -22.45 23.16 0.46
C LYS A 495 -22.54 23.59 1.93
N SER A 496 -22.77 22.65 2.84
CA SER A 496 -23.10 22.92 4.25
C SER A 496 -22.00 22.47 5.23
N GLY A 497 -21.07 21.61 4.80
CA GLY A 497 -20.05 21.00 5.66
C GLY A 497 -20.55 19.84 6.51
N THR A 498 -21.77 19.35 6.27
CA THR A 498 -22.31 18.16 6.94
C THR A 498 -23.16 17.30 5.99
N MET A 499 -23.20 15.98 6.23
CA MET A 499 -24.11 15.05 5.56
C MET A 499 -25.42 14.87 6.32
N LYS A 500 -25.54 15.42 7.54
CA LYS A 500 -26.76 15.33 8.34
C LYS A 500 -27.89 16.16 7.70
N ASP A 501 -29.07 15.55 7.59
CA ASP A 501 -30.27 16.27 7.19
C ASP A 501 -30.80 17.06 8.39
N PRO A 502 -30.92 18.40 8.30
CA PRO A 502 -31.47 19.22 9.38
C PRO A 502 -32.92 18.84 9.76
N ALA A 503 -33.68 18.24 8.84
CA ALA A 503 -35.05 17.82 9.08
C ALA A 503 -35.14 16.54 9.96
N LEU A 504 -34.09 15.72 9.97
CA LEU A 504 -34.00 14.47 10.72
C LEU A 504 -33.10 14.60 11.97
N SER A 505 -32.40 15.71 12.13
CA SER A 505 -31.58 16.04 13.30
C SER A 505 -32.47 16.56 14.43
N LYS A 506 -33.10 15.71 15.19
CA LYS A 506 -33.87 16.08 16.41
C LYS A 506 -33.22 15.49 17.65
#